data_566abc667ff42af77100ff4b73406de7
#
_entry.id   566abc667ff42af77100ff4b73406de7
#
_cell.length_a   1.000
_cell.length_b   1.000
_cell.length_c   1.000
_cell.angle_alpha   90.00
_cell.angle_beta   90.00
_cell.angle_gamma   90.00
#
_symmetry.space_group_name_H-M   'P 1'
#
loop_
_entity.id
_entity.type
_entity.pdbx_description
1 polymer ?
#
loop_
_entity_poly.entity_id
_entity_poly.type
_entity_poly.pdbx_seq_one_letter_code
_entity_poly.pdbx_strand_id
1 'polypeptide(L)'
;TYALSEKNQYNDIPLEDACSLMEVAKAAGYDTFWLSNQRHYGAWDTPVAEIASTADYQLWLNERNGTEDCRTNYFDDILADKIPDLEESSNALIVIHLMGSHGSYGDRYPQQWDIFHGENERIDQYDNSVGYTDYVLQKIYDRVKTQPRFKGFIYVSDHGEEVNLGYFHEATKFTYSMSHIPFVMIFSDTFIQEYPQMVETLRNHRESYWTNDLLYDIMVSLMGIDGVSTVMPDLDLTSDGYSLDRGTIRTLHGTKKIEE
;
A
#
# COMPACT_ATOMS: atom_id res chain seq x y z
N THR A 1 2.49 -7.62 -3.33
CA THR A 1 1.91 -7.46 -4.65
C THR A 1 2.58 -8.39 -5.64
N TYR A 2 1.83 -9.33 -6.13
CA TYR A 2 2.20 -10.31 -7.14
C TYR A 2 1.25 -10.17 -8.32
N ALA A 3 1.69 -10.62 -9.50
CA ALA A 3 0.79 -10.83 -10.61
C ALA A 3 -0.34 -11.78 -10.20
N LEU A 4 -1.59 -11.44 -10.55
CA LEU A 4 -2.71 -12.34 -10.34
C LEU A 4 -2.54 -13.59 -11.22
N SER A 5 -2.80 -14.76 -10.65
CA SER A 5 -2.92 -15.97 -11.45
C SER A 5 -4.27 -15.99 -12.19
N GLU A 6 -4.39 -16.82 -13.22
CA GLU A 6 -5.69 -17.07 -13.90
C GLU A 6 -6.80 -17.50 -12.92
N LYS A 7 -6.44 -17.97 -11.72
CA LYS A 7 -7.36 -18.36 -10.65
C LYS A 7 -7.70 -17.21 -9.69
N ASN A 8 -7.10 -16.04 -9.84
CA ASN A 8 -7.28 -14.87 -8.96
C ASN A 8 -7.09 -15.16 -7.46
N GLN A 9 -6.21 -16.09 -7.12
CA GLN A 9 -5.94 -16.52 -5.76
C GLN A 9 -4.44 -16.59 -5.54
N TYR A 10 -3.86 -15.49 -5.06
CA TYR A 10 -2.42 -15.45 -4.82
C TYR A 10 -1.95 -16.45 -3.74
N ASN A 11 -2.84 -16.91 -2.86
CA ASN A 11 -2.53 -17.96 -1.90
C ASN A 11 -2.33 -19.35 -2.54
N ASP A 12 -2.75 -19.53 -3.80
CA ASP A 12 -2.58 -20.78 -4.55
C ASP A 12 -1.28 -20.80 -5.38
N ILE A 13 -0.55 -19.68 -5.42
CA ILE A 13 0.74 -19.59 -6.09
C ILE A 13 1.81 -19.85 -5.04
N PRO A 14 2.67 -20.88 -5.18
CA PRO A 14 3.87 -20.99 -4.38
C PRO A 14 4.68 -19.69 -4.49
N LEU A 15 5.14 -19.13 -3.37
CA LEU A 15 5.91 -17.88 -3.38
C LEU A 15 7.15 -17.95 -4.28
N GLU A 16 7.74 -19.15 -4.41
CA GLU A 16 8.87 -19.45 -5.29
C GLU A 16 8.53 -19.31 -6.79
N ASP A 17 7.25 -19.41 -7.16
CA ASP A 17 6.78 -19.27 -8.54
C ASP A 17 6.15 -17.89 -8.80
N ALA A 18 5.99 -17.07 -7.78
CA ALA A 18 5.38 -15.76 -7.88
C ALA A 18 6.45 -14.68 -8.14
N CYS A 19 6.22 -13.86 -9.15
CA CYS A 19 7.09 -12.71 -9.43
C CYS A 19 6.56 -11.48 -8.69
N SER A 20 7.32 -10.99 -7.72
CA SER A 20 6.96 -9.80 -6.94
C SER A 20 7.16 -8.51 -7.76
N LEU A 21 6.45 -7.44 -7.38
CA LEU A 21 6.68 -6.12 -7.97
C LEU A 21 8.15 -5.67 -7.81
N MET A 22 8.80 -6.03 -6.69
CA MET A 22 10.20 -5.68 -6.44
C MET A 22 11.13 -6.36 -7.45
N GLU A 23 10.89 -7.66 -7.76
CA GLU A 23 11.69 -8.41 -8.74
C GLU A 23 11.50 -7.86 -10.16
N VAL A 24 10.28 -7.51 -10.53
CA VAL A 24 9.98 -6.88 -11.83
C VAL A 24 10.68 -5.53 -11.94
N ALA A 25 10.61 -4.70 -10.90
CA ALA A 25 11.31 -3.42 -10.85
C ALA A 25 12.82 -3.58 -11.01
N LYS A 26 13.44 -4.52 -10.28
CA LYS A 26 14.87 -4.82 -10.41
C LYS A 26 15.24 -5.28 -11.81
N ALA A 27 14.45 -6.18 -12.39
CA ALA A 27 14.69 -6.65 -13.76
C ALA A 27 14.61 -5.52 -14.80
N ALA A 28 13.80 -4.48 -14.52
CA ALA A 28 13.70 -3.27 -15.32
C ALA A 28 14.77 -2.20 -15.01
N GLY A 29 15.71 -2.50 -14.10
CA GLY A 29 16.82 -1.61 -13.75
C GLY A 29 16.50 -0.54 -12.71
N TYR A 30 15.50 -0.79 -11.87
CA TYR A 30 15.21 0.06 -10.72
C TYR A 30 16.01 -0.39 -9.50
N ASP A 31 16.53 0.57 -8.74
CA ASP A 31 16.98 0.34 -7.37
C ASP A 31 15.75 0.15 -6.47
N THR A 32 15.71 -0.89 -5.66
CA THR A 32 14.51 -1.22 -4.89
C THR A 32 14.76 -1.15 -3.39
N PHE A 33 13.88 -0.43 -2.70
CA PHE A 33 13.96 -0.18 -1.26
C PHE A 33 12.67 -0.61 -0.57
N TRP A 34 12.80 -1.31 0.57
CA TRP A 34 11.69 -1.62 1.47
C TRP A 34 11.99 -1.08 2.86
N LEU A 35 11.21 -0.09 3.29
CA LEU A 35 11.36 0.55 4.60
C LEU A 35 10.10 0.25 5.43
N SER A 36 10.24 -0.47 6.53
CA SER A 36 9.11 -0.95 7.32
C SER A 36 9.20 -0.54 8.79
N ASN A 37 8.09 -0.06 9.34
CA ASN A 37 7.86 0.09 10.77
C ASN A 37 7.03 -1.07 11.35
N GLN A 38 6.80 -2.13 10.58
CA GLN A 38 6.16 -3.35 11.05
C GLN A 38 7.21 -4.41 11.43
N ARG A 39 6.75 -5.56 11.91
CA ARG A 39 7.63 -6.68 12.27
C ARG A 39 8.19 -7.34 11.02
N HIS A 40 9.41 -7.87 11.15
CA HIS A 40 10.02 -8.65 10.08
C HIS A 40 9.44 -10.06 10.00
N TYR A 41 9.16 -10.69 11.15
CA TYR A 41 8.64 -12.06 11.22
C TYR A 41 7.44 -12.15 12.14
N GLY A 42 6.45 -12.94 11.73
CA GLY A 42 5.24 -13.22 12.48
C GLY A 42 4.29 -14.08 11.67
N ALA A 43 3.21 -14.55 12.27
CA ALA A 43 2.23 -15.40 11.58
C ALA A 43 1.58 -14.71 10.37
N TRP A 44 1.47 -13.39 10.43
CA TRP A 44 0.88 -12.56 9.38
C TRP A 44 1.92 -11.73 8.63
N ASP A 45 3.08 -11.47 9.24
CA ASP A 45 4.13 -10.61 8.70
C ASP A 45 5.05 -11.34 7.72
N THR A 46 5.25 -12.65 7.90
CA THR A 46 6.19 -13.46 7.08
C THR A 46 5.90 -13.37 5.58
N PRO A 47 4.66 -13.46 5.06
CA PRO A 47 4.40 -13.32 3.63
C PRO A 47 4.78 -11.95 3.06
N VAL A 48 4.68 -10.89 3.87
CA VAL A 48 5.13 -9.54 3.50
C VAL A 48 6.66 -9.49 3.49
N ALA A 49 7.30 -10.11 4.47
CA ALA A 49 8.74 -10.18 4.55
C ALA A 49 9.36 -10.95 3.37
N GLU A 50 8.70 -11.99 2.87
CA GLU A 50 9.12 -12.71 1.65
C GLU A 50 9.15 -11.78 0.43
N ILE A 51 8.10 -10.95 0.23
CA ILE A 51 8.10 -9.94 -0.83
C ILE A 51 9.24 -8.93 -0.62
N ALA A 52 9.36 -8.42 0.61
CA ALA A 52 10.38 -7.44 0.95
C ALA A 52 11.80 -7.98 0.77
N SER A 53 12.01 -9.30 0.96
CA SER A 53 13.31 -9.95 0.82
C SER A 53 13.86 -9.88 -0.60
N THR A 54 13.02 -9.64 -1.58
CA THR A 54 13.42 -9.49 -2.98
C THR A 54 13.90 -8.07 -3.32
N ALA A 55 13.76 -7.08 -2.43
CA ALA A 55 14.32 -5.74 -2.59
C ALA A 55 15.85 -5.73 -2.43
N ASP A 56 16.53 -4.76 -3.07
CA ASP A 56 17.98 -4.57 -2.93
C ASP A 56 18.36 -4.06 -1.56
N TYR A 57 17.51 -3.23 -0.96
CA TYR A 57 17.70 -2.69 0.38
C TYR A 57 16.44 -2.86 1.23
N GLN A 58 16.62 -3.33 2.46
CA GLN A 58 15.55 -3.50 3.43
C GLN A 58 15.91 -2.82 4.74
N LEU A 59 14.94 -2.17 5.36
CA LEU A 59 15.02 -1.64 6.72
C LEU A 59 13.78 -2.05 7.50
N TRP A 60 13.98 -2.74 8.63
CA TRP A 60 12.93 -3.12 9.56
C TRP A 60 13.18 -2.45 10.90
N LEU A 61 12.26 -1.59 11.34
CA LEU A 61 12.43 -0.82 12.58
C LEU A 61 11.94 -1.58 13.82
N ASN A 62 11.14 -2.63 13.65
CA ASN A 62 10.56 -3.45 14.71
C ASN A 62 10.98 -4.91 14.61
N GLU A 63 12.22 -5.20 14.93
CA GLU A 63 12.78 -6.57 14.94
C GLU A 63 12.49 -7.35 16.22
N ARG A 64 11.38 -7.11 16.91
CA ARG A 64 11.10 -7.87 18.13
C ARG A 64 10.75 -9.32 17.83
N ASN A 65 11.67 -10.21 18.12
CA ASN A 65 11.45 -11.64 18.09
C ASN A 65 10.44 -12.09 19.17
N GLY A 66 9.31 -12.67 18.73
CA GLY A 66 8.58 -13.64 19.55
C GLY A 66 7.56 -13.12 20.57
N THR A 67 7.11 -11.86 20.51
CA THR A 67 5.97 -11.41 21.33
C THR A 67 4.78 -11.07 20.46
N GLU A 68 3.56 -11.46 20.86
CA GLU A 68 2.30 -11.09 20.20
C GLU A 68 1.94 -9.60 20.39
N ASP A 69 2.85 -8.81 20.95
CA ASP A 69 2.67 -7.40 21.24
C ASP A 69 2.79 -6.58 19.93
N CYS A 70 1.67 -6.01 19.47
CA CYS A 70 1.62 -5.14 18.29
C CYS A 70 2.23 -3.75 18.52
N ARG A 71 2.88 -3.48 19.66
CA ARG A 71 3.55 -2.21 19.92
C ARG A 71 4.77 -2.05 19.04
N THR A 72 4.88 -0.89 18.41
CA THR A 72 6.08 -0.48 17.68
C THR A 72 7.04 0.27 18.60
N ASN A 73 8.35 0.19 18.30
CA ASN A 73 9.35 0.97 19.04
C ASN A 73 9.33 2.45 18.63
N TYR A 74 8.75 2.75 17.45
CA TYR A 74 8.74 4.05 16.82
C TYR A 74 7.36 4.35 16.26
N PHE A 75 7.03 5.61 16.13
CA PHE A 75 5.92 6.05 15.30
C PHE A 75 6.34 6.11 13.83
N ASP A 76 5.37 6.01 12.92
CA ASP A 76 5.63 5.89 11.48
C ASP A 76 6.36 7.07 10.86
N ASP A 77 6.30 8.25 11.48
CA ASP A 77 6.93 9.47 10.97
C ASP A 77 8.47 9.36 10.85
N ILE A 78 9.09 8.45 11.61
CA ILE A 78 10.53 8.17 11.51
C ILE A 78 10.93 7.63 10.14
N LEU A 79 10.01 6.96 9.43
CA LEU A 79 10.29 6.39 8.12
C LEU A 79 10.66 7.46 7.08
N ALA A 80 10.10 8.67 7.19
CA ALA A 80 10.49 9.79 6.33
C ALA A 80 11.98 10.12 6.43
N ASP A 81 12.55 10.01 7.65
CA ASP A 81 13.97 10.28 7.90
C ASP A 81 14.89 9.13 7.48
N LYS A 82 14.30 7.96 7.12
CA LYS A 82 15.01 6.78 6.62
C LYS A 82 15.00 6.66 5.10
N ILE A 83 14.27 7.51 4.41
CA ILE A 83 14.27 7.54 2.94
C ILE A 83 15.67 7.98 2.47
N PRO A 84 16.35 7.16 1.64
CA PRO A 84 17.69 7.49 1.17
C PRO A 84 17.68 8.71 0.26
N ASP A 85 18.81 9.39 0.17
CA ASP A 85 19.07 10.35 -0.91
C ASP A 85 19.40 9.57 -2.18
N LEU A 86 18.66 9.83 -3.25
CA LEU A 86 18.86 9.18 -4.52
C LEU A 86 19.80 10.00 -5.41
N GLU A 87 20.59 9.33 -6.24
CA GLU A 87 21.41 9.97 -7.26
C GLU A 87 20.54 10.40 -8.45
N GLU A 88 20.98 11.41 -9.21
CA GLU A 88 20.26 11.91 -10.39
C GLU A 88 20.09 10.86 -11.50
N SER A 89 20.94 9.84 -11.52
CA SER A 89 20.88 8.74 -12.48
C SER A 89 19.95 7.60 -12.08
N SER A 90 19.55 7.52 -10.79
CA SER A 90 18.79 6.39 -10.26
C SER A 90 17.33 6.42 -10.71
N ASN A 91 16.84 5.26 -11.16
CA ASN A 91 15.41 4.94 -11.13
C ASN A 91 15.17 4.13 -9.85
N ALA A 92 14.25 4.53 -9.01
CA ALA A 92 14.03 3.84 -7.76
C ALA A 92 12.55 3.55 -7.49
N LEU A 93 12.28 2.38 -6.92
CA LEU A 93 11.02 2.03 -6.28
C LEU A 93 11.25 1.95 -4.77
N ILE A 94 10.61 2.83 -4.04
CA ILE A 94 10.68 2.86 -2.57
C ILE A 94 9.31 2.47 -2.01
N VAL A 95 9.23 1.30 -1.36
CA VAL A 95 8.06 0.89 -0.60
C VAL A 95 8.25 1.30 0.85
N ILE A 96 7.30 2.07 1.38
CA ILE A 96 7.27 2.52 2.76
C ILE A 96 6.09 1.85 3.45
N HIS A 97 6.40 0.87 4.30
CA HIS A 97 5.43 -0.01 4.94
C HIS A 97 5.13 0.50 6.35
N LEU A 98 4.01 1.22 6.47
CA LEU A 98 3.55 1.84 7.71
C LEU A 98 2.86 0.82 8.62
N MET A 99 2.82 1.10 9.92
CA MET A 99 1.88 0.48 10.84
C MET A 99 0.47 1.10 10.68
N GLY A 100 0.41 2.38 10.34
CA GLY A 100 -0.84 3.10 10.10
C GLY A 100 -1.78 3.10 11.30
N SER A 101 -3.07 2.99 11.01
CA SER A 101 -4.13 2.93 12.02
C SER A 101 -4.50 1.49 12.42
N HIS A 102 -3.52 0.58 12.48
CA HIS A 102 -3.70 -0.79 12.92
C HIS A 102 -4.18 -0.87 14.37
N GLY A 103 -4.87 -1.92 14.76
CA GLY A 103 -5.42 -2.15 16.09
C GLY A 103 -4.50 -1.78 17.25
N SER A 104 -5.06 -1.49 18.44
CA SER A 104 -4.45 -0.72 19.53
C SER A 104 -4.17 0.71 19.10
N TYR A 105 -5.18 1.36 18.55
CA TYR A 105 -5.09 2.68 17.91
C TYR A 105 -4.36 3.74 18.76
N GLY A 106 -4.57 3.74 20.08
CA GLY A 106 -3.88 4.66 21.01
C GLY A 106 -2.36 4.51 21.04
N ASP A 107 -1.81 3.39 20.53
CA ASP A 107 -0.37 3.16 20.41
C ASP A 107 0.20 3.65 19.06
N ARG A 108 -0.63 4.21 18.17
CA ARG A 108 -0.23 4.56 16.79
C ARG A 108 0.22 6.00 16.64
N TYR A 109 0.00 6.86 17.62
CA TYR A 109 0.33 8.29 17.59
C TYR A 109 0.94 8.75 18.91
N PRO A 110 1.81 9.79 18.90
CA PRO A 110 2.35 10.36 20.13
C PRO A 110 1.31 11.27 20.81
N GLN A 111 1.47 11.47 22.10
CA GLN A 111 0.49 12.16 22.96
C GLN A 111 0.02 13.54 22.42
N GLN A 112 0.85 14.29 21.72
CA GLN A 112 0.44 15.57 21.12
C GLN A 112 -0.59 15.44 20.00
N TRP A 113 -0.83 14.23 19.49
CA TRP A 113 -1.83 13.89 18.50
C TRP A 113 -3.09 13.29 19.11
N ASP A 114 -3.18 13.23 20.42
CA ASP A 114 -4.39 12.83 21.14
C ASP A 114 -5.35 14.03 21.21
N ILE A 115 -6.04 14.30 20.11
CA ILE A 115 -6.80 15.53 19.86
C ILE A 115 -8.32 15.30 20.04
N PHE A 116 -8.82 14.16 19.56
CA PHE A 116 -10.22 13.81 19.62
C PHE A 116 -10.55 13.14 20.95
N HIS A 117 -11.56 13.67 21.65
CA HIS A 117 -12.03 13.20 22.95
C HIS A 117 -13.56 13.27 23.00
N GLY A 118 -14.23 12.28 22.42
CA GLY A 118 -15.68 12.16 22.40
C GLY A 118 -16.21 11.22 23.49
N GLU A 119 -17.33 10.59 23.19
CA GLU A 119 -17.99 9.65 24.10
C GLU A 119 -17.48 8.20 23.93
N ASN A 120 -16.71 7.92 22.87
CA ASN A 120 -16.24 6.58 22.55
C ASN A 120 -14.71 6.58 22.31
N GLU A 121 -13.97 6.22 23.35
CA GLU A 121 -12.52 6.19 23.34
C GLU A 121 -11.92 5.42 22.14
N ARG A 122 -12.54 4.31 21.74
CA ARG A 122 -12.03 3.53 20.60
C ARG A 122 -12.13 4.31 19.28
N ILE A 123 -13.24 5.02 19.06
CA ILE A 123 -13.44 5.86 17.88
C ILE A 123 -12.47 7.04 17.95
N ASP A 124 -12.35 7.69 19.09
CA ASP A 124 -11.47 8.84 19.27
C ASP A 124 -10.00 8.45 19.00
N GLN A 125 -9.56 7.32 19.55
CA GLN A 125 -8.21 6.80 19.29
C GLN A 125 -8.00 6.45 17.80
N TYR A 126 -9.01 5.88 17.14
CA TYR A 126 -8.92 5.61 15.71
C TYR A 126 -8.80 6.91 14.91
N ASP A 127 -9.65 7.88 15.16
CA ASP A 127 -9.64 9.18 14.48
C ASP A 127 -8.30 9.92 14.69
N ASN A 128 -7.75 9.88 15.92
CA ASN A 128 -6.42 10.40 16.23
C ASN A 128 -5.33 9.68 15.42
N SER A 129 -5.40 8.36 15.30
CA SER A 129 -4.44 7.56 14.53
C SER A 129 -4.50 7.86 13.03
N VAL A 130 -5.71 8.07 12.47
CA VAL A 130 -5.90 8.48 11.07
C VAL A 130 -5.34 9.88 10.84
N GLY A 131 -5.66 10.83 11.74
CA GLY A 131 -5.10 12.19 11.66
C GLY A 131 -3.57 12.21 11.72
N TYR A 132 -2.98 11.34 12.55
CA TYR A 132 -1.54 11.20 12.61
C TYR A 132 -0.95 10.54 11.36
N THR A 133 -1.63 9.55 10.80
CA THR A 133 -1.22 8.92 9.53
C THR A 133 -1.21 9.94 8.38
N ASP A 134 -2.19 10.84 8.31
CA ASP A 134 -2.21 11.93 7.33
C ASP A 134 -0.97 12.83 7.45
N TYR A 135 -0.60 13.22 8.69
CA TYR A 135 0.65 13.95 8.95
C TYR A 135 1.89 13.16 8.48
N VAL A 136 1.96 11.86 8.77
CA VAL A 136 3.07 10.99 8.34
C VAL A 136 3.18 10.97 6.82
N LEU A 137 2.06 10.81 6.11
CA LEU A 137 2.02 10.84 4.65
C LEU A 137 2.51 12.18 4.10
N GLN A 138 2.11 13.30 4.72
CA GLN A 138 2.61 14.62 4.34
C GLN A 138 4.13 14.74 4.54
N LYS A 139 4.66 14.25 5.67
CA LYS A 139 6.11 14.27 5.96
C LYS A 139 6.89 13.42 4.95
N ILE A 140 6.38 12.24 4.60
CA ILE A 140 6.98 11.36 3.58
C ILE A 140 6.93 12.04 2.21
N TYR A 141 5.78 12.59 1.81
CA TYR A 141 5.63 13.28 0.53
C TYR A 141 6.59 14.48 0.44
N ASP A 142 6.71 15.30 1.49
CA ASP A 142 7.62 16.43 1.52
C ASP A 142 9.08 16.00 1.34
N ARG A 143 9.44 14.83 1.86
CA ARG A 143 10.77 14.24 1.69
C ARG A 143 11.01 13.72 0.28
N VAL A 144 10.05 12.98 -0.31
CA VAL A 144 10.25 12.34 -1.63
C VAL A 144 10.11 13.33 -2.78
N LYS A 145 9.23 14.34 -2.67
CA LYS A 145 9.00 15.31 -3.77
C LYS A 145 10.23 16.14 -4.10
N THR A 146 11.21 16.21 -3.19
CA THR A 146 12.47 16.93 -3.38
C THR A 146 13.58 16.05 -3.98
N GLN A 147 13.34 14.77 -4.15
CA GLN A 147 14.30 13.84 -4.72
C GLN A 147 14.50 14.10 -6.22
N PRO A 148 15.72 13.91 -6.74
CA PRO A 148 15.93 13.92 -8.18
C PRO A 148 15.00 12.94 -8.89
N ARG A 149 14.43 13.35 -10.02
CA ARG A 149 13.57 12.51 -10.85
C ARG A 149 12.31 11.98 -10.15
N PHE A 150 11.83 12.65 -9.09
CA PHE A 150 10.55 12.30 -8.48
C PHE A 150 9.44 12.21 -9.54
N LYS A 151 8.80 11.07 -9.65
CA LYS A 151 7.73 10.81 -10.63
C LYS A 151 6.36 10.78 -9.97
N GLY A 152 6.23 10.14 -8.82
CA GLY A 152 4.94 10.02 -8.16
C GLY A 152 5.06 9.49 -6.74
N PHE A 153 3.97 9.71 -5.99
CA PHE A 153 3.72 9.19 -4.65
C PHE A 153 2.36 8.51 -4.65
N ILE A 154 2.32 7.27 -4.20
CA ILE A 154 1.11 6.46 -4.14
C ILE A 154 0.90 5.98 -2.73
N TYR A 155 -0.29 6.18 -2.21
CA TYR A 155 -0.71 5.64 -0.92
C TYR A 155 -1.92 4.74 -1.10
N VAL A 156 -1.86 3.56 -0.50
CA VAL A 156 -2.96 2.60 -0.45
C VAL A 156 -2.94 1.90 0.90
N SER A 157 -4.12 1.71 1.50
CA SER A 157 -4.25 0.82 2.65
C SER A 157 -4.48 -0.62 2.18
N ASP A 158 -4.00 -1.59 2.92
CA ASP A 158 -4.23 -3.02 2.66
C ASP A 158 -5.67 -3.44 3.01
N HIS A 159 -6.26 -2.85 4.06
CA HIS A 159 -7.66 -3.03 4.46
C HIS A 159 -8.18 -1.81 5.22
N GLY A 160 -9.49 -1.72 5.36
CA GLY A 160 -10.16 -0.80 6.26
C GLY A 160 -10.43 -1.45 7.63
N GLU A 161 -11.14 -0.71 8.49
CA GLU A 161 -11.45 -1.12 9.86
C GLU A 161 -12.95 -0.98 10.18
N GLU A 162 -13.52 -1.96 10.88
CA GLU A 162 -14.87 -1.85 11.46
C GLU A 162 -14.78 -1.37 12.91
N VAL A 163 -14.61 -0.07 13.06
CA VAL A 163 -14.39 0.57 14.36
C VAL A 163 -15.67 0.64 15.20
N ASN A 164 -16.83 0.93 14.56
CA ASN A 164 -18.09 1.15 15.26
C ASN A 164 -18.57 -0.10 16.02
N LEU A 165 -18.52 -1.26 15.35
CA LEU A 165 -18.90 -2.55 15.96
C LEU A 165 -17.76 -3.19 16.76
N GLY A 166 -16.55 -2.65 16.65
CA GLY A 166 -15.36 -3.22 17.30
C GLY A 166 -14.93 -4.57 16.74
N TYR A 167 -15.20 -4.79 15.44
CA TYR A 167 -14.75 -6.00 14.76
C TYR A 167 -13.36 -5.83 14.16
N PHE A 168 -12.84 -4.59 14.17
CA PHE A 168 -11.55 -4.27 13.57
C PHE A 168 -11.51 -4.76 12.11
N HIS A 169 -10.55 -5.60 11.75
CA HIS A 169 -10.41 -6.26 10.45
C HIS A 169 -10.60 -7.78 10.53
N GLU A 170 -11.41 -8.27 11.49
CA GLU A 170 -11.67 -9.70 11.63
C GLU A 170 -12.49 -10.23 10.43
N ALA A 171 -11.85 -10.96 9.51
CA ALA A 171 -12.46 -11.42 8.27
C ALA A 171 -13.71 -12.32 8.48
N THR A 172 -13.79 -13.03 9.61
CA THR A 172 -14.97 -13.85 9.96
C THR A 172 -16.21 -13.02 10.28
N LYS A 173 -16.01 -11.73 10.63
CA LYS A 173 -17.07 -10.74 10.92
C LYS A 173 -17.10 -9.64 9.86
N PHE A 174 -16.73 -9.98 8.63
CA PHE A 174 -16.58 -9.03 7.56
C PHE A 174 -17.74 -8.06 7.44
N THR A 175 -17.38 -6.77 7.37
CA THR A 175 -18.27 -5.65 7.01
C THR A 175 -17.68 -4.88 5.84
N TYR A 176 -18.52 -4.08 5.17
CA TYR A 176 -18.09 -3.30 4.00
C TYR A 176 -16.97 -2.28 4.36
N SER A 177 -17.01 -1.72 5.57
CA SER A 177 -15.96 -0.80 6.06
C SER A 177 -14.55 -1.40 6.01
N MET A 178 -14.42 -2.71 6.16
CA MET A 178 -13.12 -3.40 6.08
C MET A 178 -12.52 -3.44 4.66
N SER A 179 -13.35 -3.25 3.62
CA SER A 179 -12.91 -3.21 2.22
C SER A 179 -12.92 -1.81 1.61
N HIS A 180 -13.35 -0.79 2.37
CA HIS A 180 -13.38 0.59 1.92
C HIS A 180 -12.10 1.30 2.34
N ILE A 181 -11.15 1.39 1.44
CA ILE A 181 -9.79 1.85 1.69
C ILE A 181 -9.47 3.15 0.94
N PRO A 182 -8.60 4.00 1.48
CA PRO A 182 -8.05 5.13 0.74
C PRO A 182 -7.06 4.65 -0.33
N PHE A 183 -7.13 5.24 -1.52
CA PHE A 183 -6.18 5.07 -2.61
C PHE A 183 -5.87 6.43 -3.22
N VAL A 184 -4.65 6.92 -3.03
CA VAL A 184 -4.23 8.28 -3.42
C VAL A 184 -3.01 8.21 -4.32
N MET A 185 -3.04 8.96 -5.43
CA MET A 185 -1.91 9.10 -6.36
C MET A 185 -1.61 10.58 -6.56
N ILE A 186 -0.34 10.95 -6.39
CA ILE A 186 0.16 12.29 -6.65
C ILE A 186 1.32 12.16 -7.63
N PHE A 187 1.22 12.79 -8.78
CA PHE A 187 2.25 12.76 -9.81
C PHE A 187 2.99 14.08 -9.92
N SER A 188 4.27 14.02 -10.28
CA SER A 188 5.04 15.22 -10.60
C SER A 188 4.56 15.86 -11.91
N ASP A 189 4.82 17.17 -12.06
CA ASP A 189 4.54 17.87 -13.33
C ASP A 189 5.27 17.22 -14.52
N THR A 190 6.48 16.73 -14.28
CA THR A 190 7.26 16.01 -15.30
C THR A 190 6.56 14.72 -15.73
N PHE A 191 6.07 13.92 -14.78
CA PHE A 191 5.32 12.69 -15.11
C PHE A 191 4.04 13.01 -15.89
N ILE A 192 3.29 14.03 -15.47
CA ILE A 192 2.05 14.46 -16.14
C ILE A 192 2.33 14.89 -17.59
N GLN A 193 3.46 15.57 -17.82
CA GLN A 193 3.86 15.99 -19.18
C GLN A 193 4.36 14.84 -20.04
N GLU A 194 5.04 13.86 -19.46
CA GLU A 194 5.55 12.69 -20.18
C GLU A 194 4.43 11.68 -20.53
N TYR A 195 3.42 11.54 -19.64
CA TYR A 195 2.35 10.54 -19.75
C TYR A 195 0.95 11.17 -19.65
N PRO A 196 0.62 12.19 -20.44
CA PRO A 196 -0.64 12.93 -20.28
C PRO A 196 -1.88 12.08 -20.50
N GLN A 197 -1.84 11.10 -21.42
CA GLN A 197 -2.97 10.22 -21.68
C GLN A 197 -3.22 9.27 -20.52
N MET A 198 -2.17 8.67 -19.94
CA MET A 198 -2.27 7.79 -18.78
C MET A 198 -2.87 8.53 -17.58
N VAL A 199 -2.41 9.75 -17.33
CA VAL A 199 -2.95 10.58 -16.22
C VAL A 199 -4.41 10.94 -16.46
N GLU A 200 -4.81 11.21 -17.70
CA GLU A 200 -6.22 11.51 -18.04
C GLU A 200 -7.09 10.25 -17.88
N THR A 201 -6.62 9.08 -18.32
CA THR A 201 -7.31 7.80 -18.10
C THR A 201 -7.52 7.52 -16.62
N LEU A 202 -6.48 7.71 -15.78
CA LEU A 202 -6.60 7.57 -14.33
C LEU A 202 -7.62 8.55 -13.72
N ARG A 203 -7.66 9.80 -14.20
CA ARG A 203 -8.66 10.77 -13.75
C ARG A 203 -10.09 10.35 -14.10
N ASN A 204 -10.27 9.75 -15.27
CA ASN A 204 -11.57 9.24 -15.72
C ASN A 204 -12.01 8.04 -14.87
N HIS A 205 -11.05 7.23 -14.38
CA HIS A 205 -11.31 6.05 -13.55
C HIS A 205 -11.37 6.33 -12.04
N ARG A 206 -11.25 7.58 -11.58
CA ARG A 206 -11.22 7.93 -10.15
C ARG A 206 -12.43 7.47 -9.33
N GLU A 207 -13.57 7.25 -9.98
CA GLU A 207 -14.82 6.76 -9.37
C GLU A 207 -15.08 5.27 -9.72
N SER A 208 -14.14 4.61 -10.39
CA SER A 208 -14.28 3.21 -10.74
C SER A 208 -14.03 2.31 -9.53
N TYR A 209 -14.68 1.16 -9.51
CA TYR A 209 -14.39 0.13 -8.53
C TYR A 209 -12.99 -0.42 -8.76
N TRP A 210 -12.26 -0.62 -7.68
CA TRP A 210 -10.90 -1.13 -7.70
C TRP A 210 -10.65 -1.95 -6.42
N THR A 211 -9.68 -2.84 -6.47
CA THR A 211 -9.20 -3.62 -5.31
C THR A 211 -7.68 -3.64 -5.29
N ASN A 212 -7.10 -3.73 -4.10
CA ASN A 212 -5.64 -3.75 -3.91
C ASN A 212 -4.95 -4.97 -4.51
N ASP A 213 -5.69 -6.03 -4.88
CA ASP A 213 -5.18 -7.14 -5.69
C ASP A 213 -4.60 -6.66 -7.02
N LEU A 214 -5.12 -5.55 -7.57
CA LEU A 214 -4.72 -4.96 -8.84
C LEU A 214 -3.55 -3.96 -8.73
N LEU A 215 -2.98 -3.80 -7.54
CA LEU A 215 -1.87 -2.87 -7.33
C LEU A 215 -0.63 -3.23 -8.16
N TYR A 216 -0.44 -4.51 -8.44
CA TYR A 216 0.67 -4.97 -9.27
C TYR A 216 0.56 -4.41 -10.69
N ASP A 217 -0.59 -4.59 -11.35
CA ASP A 217 -0.81 -4.19 -12.74
C ASP A 217 -0.62 -2.68 -12.93
N ILE A 218 -1.26 -1.89 -12.08
CA ILE A 218 -1.14 -0.42 -12.15
C ILE A 218 0.29 0.05 -11.87
N MET A 219 1.01 -0.57 -10.94
CA MET A 219 2.39 -0.18 -10.61
C MET A 219 3.35 -0.50 -11.77
N VAL A 220 3.23 -1.65 -12.40
CA VAL A 220 4.04 -2.03 -13.56
C VAL A 220 3.85 -1.01 -14.69
N SER A 221 2.60 -0.63 -14.97
CA SER A 221 2.27 0.36 -16.00
C SER A 221 2.77 1.77 -15.65
N LEU A 222 2.58 2.22 -14.40
CA LEU A 222 3.06 3.54 -13.93
C LEU A 222 4.59 3.65 -13.98
N MET A 223 5.30 2.54 -13.78
CA MET A 223 6.76 2.48 -13.88
C MET A 223 7.26 2.39 -15.32
N GLY A 224 6.37 2.26 -16.31
CA GLY A 224 6.72 2.14 -17.73
C GLY A 224 7.50 0.86 -18.03
N ILE A 225 7.16 -0.24 -17.35
CA ILE A 225 7.83 -1.54 -17.53
C ILE A 225 7.09 -2.33 -18.60
N ASP A 226 7.71 -2.44 -19.77
CA ASP A 226 7.16 -3.18 -20.89
C ASP A 226 7.47 -4.68 -20.84
N GLY A 227 6.65 -5.46 -21.56
CA GLY A 227 6.91 -6.89 -21.79
C GLY A 227 6.54 -7.80 -20.62
N VAL A 228 5.86 -7.29 -19.62
CA VAL A 228 5.33 -8.08 -18.50
C VAL A 228 4.02 -8.73 -18.95
N SER A 229 4.07 -10.01 -19.31
CA SER A 229 2.93 -10.74 -19.89
C SER A 229 1.77 -10.97 -18.91
N THR A 230 1.97 -10.69 -17.63
CA THR A 230 0.97 -10.88 -16.57
C THR A 230 0.09 -9.66 -16.34
N VAL A 231 0.43 -8.49 -16.91
CA VAL A 231 -0.42 -7.30 -16.84
C VAL A 231 -1.63 -7.47 -17.75
N MET A 232 -2.82 -7.29 -17.19
CA MET A 232 -4.09 -7.44 -17.89
C MET A 232 -4.75 -6.07 -18.10
N PRO A 233 -4.91 -5.60 -19.34
CA PRO A 233 -5.44 -4.25 -19.61
C PRO A 233 -6.85 -3.98 -19.07
N ASP A 234 -7.67 -5.02 -18.91
CA ASP A 234 -9.02 -4.95 -18.34
C ASP A 234 -9.02 -4.83 -16.80
N LEU A 235 -7.88 -5.06 -16.16
CA LEU A 235 -7.67 -4.93 -14.72
C LEU A 235 -6.72 -3.77 -14.34
N ASP A 236 -6.14 -3.10 -15.32
CA ASP A 236 -5.21 -1.99 -15.12
C ASP A 236 -5.91 -0.63 -15.24
N LEU A 237 -6.00 0.12 -14.15
CA LEU A 237 -6.61 1.46 -14.12
C LEU A 237 -5.96 2.47 -15.08
N THR A 238 -4.72 2.24 -15.53
CA THR A 238 -4.05 3.10 -16.50
C THR A 238 -4.52 2.85 -17.93
N SER A 239 -5.26 1.76 -18.16
CA SER A 239 -5.76 1.32 -19.46
C SER A 239 -7.17 1.82 -19.72
N ASP A 240 -7.43 2.31 -20.93
CA ASP A 240 -8.78 2.62 -21.40
C ASP A 240 -9.69 1.37 -21.49
N GLY A 241 -9.08 0.17 -21.41
CA GLY A 241 -9.77 -1.12 -21.40
C GLY A 241 -10.24 -1.57 -20.02
N TYR A 242 -9.96 -0.81 -18.96
CA TYR A 242 -10.38 -1.16 -17.59
C TYR A 242 -11.89 -1.39 -17.51
N SER A 243 -12.31 -2.53 -16.97
CA SER A 243 -13.69 -2.98 -17.10
C SER A 243 -14.35 -3.47 -15.81
N LEU A 244 -13.67 -3.36 -14.66
CA LEU A 244 -14.25 -3.77 -13.39
C LEU A 244 -15.39 -2.85 -12.96
N ASP A 245 -16.50 -3.48 -12.62
CA ASP A 245 -17.68 -2.84 -12.05
C ASP A 245 -18.09 -3.50 -10.73
N ARG A 246 -19.12 -2.96 -10.08
CA ARG A 246 -19.67 -3.48 -8.82
C ARG A 246 -20.13 -4.95 -8.93
N GLY A 247 -20.60 -5.38 -10.08
CA GLY A 247 -21.07 -6.75 -10.31
C GLY A 247 -19.94 -7.76 -10.42
N THR A 248 -18.78 -7.33 -10.90
CA THR A 248 -17.62 -8.17 -11.18
C THR A 248 -16.56 -8.14 -10.08
N ILE A 249 -16.40 -6.99 -9.37
CA ILE A 249 -15.42 -6.87 -8.31
C ILE A 249 -15.72 -7.81 -7.14
N ARG A 250 -14.68 -8.34 -6.54
CA ARG A 250 -14.72 -9.25 -5.40
C ARG A 250 -13.74 -8.81 -4.32
N THR A 251 -14.02 -9.20 -3.08
CA THR A 251 -13.13 -9.08 -1.93
C THR A 251 -12.93 -10.44 -1.26
N LEU A 252 -12.11 -10.51 -0.22
CA LEU A 252 -11.76 -11.75 0.48
C LEU A 252 -11.30 -12.84 -0.49
N HIS A 253 -10.22 -12.58 -1.22
CA HIS A 253 -9.63 -13.50 -2.22
C HIS A 253 -10.64 -13.94 -3.30
N GLY A 254 -11.44 -13.00 -3.78
CA GLY A 254 -12.41 -13.26 -4.84
C GLY A 254 -13.67 -14.02 -4.42
N THR A 255 -13.84 -14.33 -3.13
CA THR A 255 -14.95 -15.16 -2.66
C THR A 255 -16.21 -14.37 -2.35
N LYS A 256 -16.11 -13.08 -2.03
CA LYS A 256 -17.25 -12.27 -1.60
C LYS A 256 -17.53 -11.12 -2.57
N LYS A 257 -18.79 -11.02 -2.98
CA LYS A 257 -19.30 -9.86 -3.72
C LYS A 257 -19.37 -8.65 -2.79
N ILE A 258 -19.17 -7.46 -3.36
CA ILE A 258 -19.40 -6.20 -2.65
C ILE A 258 -20.90 -5.93 -2.63
N GLU A 259 -21.51 -6.19 -1.48
CA GLU A 259 -22.92 -5.89 -1.19
C GLU A 259 -22.96 -4.76 -0.15
N GLU A 260 -23.80 -3.76 -0.40
CA GLU A 260 -24.05 -2.69 0.59
C GLU A 260 -24.84 -3.21 1.78
#